data_95e69c01d942d87b43db846ce0600a4f
#
_entry.id   95e69c01d942d87b43db846ce0600a4f
#
_cell.length_a   1.000
_cell.length_b   1.000
_cell.length_c   1.000
_cell.angle_alpha   90.00
_cell.angle_beta   90.00
_cell.angle_gamma   90.00
#
_symmetry.space_group_name_H-M   'P 1'
#
loop_
_entity.id
_entity.type
_entity.pdbx_description
1 polymer ?
#
loop_
_entity_poly.entity_id
_entity_poly.type
_entity_poly.pdbx_seq_one_letter_code
_entity_poly.pdbx_strand_id
1 'polypeptide(L)'
;GRPNEGLRIDPVEQARRIREAEQNVKFLHDHGVKHVFANVGTIFGCPVQGEVLIERAYEFVDRTFSIGFDEIEHSDTEGTATPDRVYEYFSNVLEKYPDRNMHSFHVHDVYGMGMTAYYAAAQAGVSTFDCSMGGIGGQVANIVDGVPVKGAGAYYYDNCRTGLVETCDFVTM
;
A
#
# COMPACT_ATOMS: atom_id res chain seq x y z
N GLY A 1 -6.97 -14.69 24.41
CA GLY A 1 -7.25 -14.98 23.01
C GLY A 1 -6.50 -13.98 22.14
N ARG A 2 -6.05 -14.37 20.99
CA ARG A 2 -5.39 -13.44 20.05
C ARG A 2 -6.46 -12.48 19.52
N PRO A 3 -6.31 -11.14 19.62
CA PRO A 3 -7.38 -10.21 19.36
C PRO A 3 -7.90 -10.19 17.91
N ASN A 4 -7.27 -10.89 16.98
CA ASN A 4 -7.53 -10.74 15.54
C ASN A 4 -7.99 -12.02 14.82
N GLU A 5 -8.35 -13.10 15.55
CA GLU A 5 -8.78 -14.35 14.89
C GLU A 5 -10.11 -14.24 14.12
N GLY A 6 -10.94 -13.24 14.43
CA GLY A 6 -12.23 -13.02 13.76
C GLY A 6 -12.20 -12.14 12.51
N LEU A 7 -11.04 -11.54 12.16
CA LEU A 7 -10.93 -10.57 11.07
C LEU A 7 -10.22 -11.11 9.83
N ARG A 8 -9.79 -12.37 9.85
CA ARG A 8 -9.21 -13.02 8.67
C ARG A 8 -10.29 -13.30 7.64
N ILE A 9 -10.06 -12.87 6.41
CA ILE A 9 -10.91 -13.24 5.29
C ILE A 9 -10.84 -14.77 5.13
N ASP A 10 -12.01 -15.41 5.10
CA ASP A 10 -12.13 -16.83 4.80
C ASP A 10 -11.36 -17.18 3.51
N PRO A 11 -10.57 -18.25 3.48
CA PRO A 11 -9.85 -18.69 2.28
C PRO A 11 -10.75 -18.85 1.04
N VAL A 12 -12.00 -19.25 1.21
CA VAL A 12 -12.98 -19.36 0.13
C VAL A 12 -13.33 -17.97 -0.42
N GLU A 13 -13.58 -17.02 0.46
CA GLU A 13 -13.86 -15.64 0.08
C GLU A 13 -12.62 -14.98 -0.56
N GLN A 14 -11.43 -15.23 -0.05
CA GLN A 14 -10.20 -14.76 -0.66
C GLN A 14 -10.03 -15.29 -2.10
N ALA A 15 -10.25 -16.59 -2.29
CA ALA A 15 -10.18 -17.22 -3.61
C ALA A 15 -11.27 -16.66 -4.56
N ARG A 16 -12.46 -16.33 -4.05
CA ARG A 16 -13.52 -15.68 -4.82
C ARG A 16 -13.07 -14.30 -5.30
N ARG A 17 -12.54 -13.48 -4.41
CA ARG A 17 -12.06 -12.11 -4.75
C ARG A 17 -10.93 -12.12 -5.77
N ILE A 18 -10.02 -13.08 -5.68
CA ILE A 18 -8.95 -13.24 -6.67
C ILE A 18 -9.54 -13.54 -8.05
N ARG A 19 -10.47 -14.50 -8.15
CA ARG A 19 -11.14 -14.82 -9.44
C ARG A 19 -11.90 -13.62 -9.99
N GLU A 20 -12.57 -12.86 -9.16
CA GLU A 20 -13.26 -11.64 -9.59
C GLU A 20 -12.27 -10.58 -10.10
N ALA A 21 -11.12 -10.42 -9.44
CA ALA A 21 -10.07 -9.51 -9.90
C ALA A 21 -9.54 -9.94 -11.28
N GLU A 22 -9.23 -11.23 -11.47
CA GLU A 22 -8.82 -11.80 -12.78
C GLU A 22 -9.85 -11.51 -13.88
N GLN A 23 -11.12 -11.76 -13.60
CA GLN A 23 -12.21 -11.50 -14.56
C GLN A 23 -12.34 -10.00 -14.88
N ASN A 24 -12.22 -9.13 -13.87
CA ASN A 24 -12.36 -7.70 -14.04
C ASN A 24 -11.17 -7.12 -14.83
N VAL A 25 -9.94 -7.51 -14.53
CA VAL A 25 -8.75 -7.07 -15.27
C VAL A 25 -8.86 -7.47 -16.74
N LYS A 26 -9.18 -8.75 -16.96
CA LYS A 26 -9.40 -9.25 -18.34
C LYS A 26 -10.52 -8.48 -19.04
N PHE A 27 -11.66 -8.26 -18.39
CA PHE A 27 -12.77 -7.50 -18.97
C PHE A 27 -12.34 -6.07 -19.34
N LEU A 28 -11.61 -5.37 -18.47
CA LEU A 28 -11.13 -4.02 -18.74
C LEU A 28 -10.20 -3.98 -19.96
N HIS A 29 -9.23 -4.89 -20.05
CA HIS A 29 -8.35 -4.99 -21.21
C HIS A 29 -9.09 -5.34 -22.51
N ASP A 30 -10.02 -6.29 -22.46
CA ASP A 30 -10.85 -6.67 -23.62
C ASP A 30 -11.70 -5.49 -24.14
N HIS A 31 -12.01 -4.49 -23.27
CA HIS A 31 -12.75 -3.29 -23.61
C HIS A 31 -11.86 -2.06 -23.87
N GLY A 32 -10.55 -2.26 -24.06
CA GLY A 32 -9.62 -1.23 -24.51
C GLY A 32 -9.01 -0.37 -23.40
N VAL A 33 -9.21 -0.72 -22.13
CA VAL A 33 -8.45 -0.10 -21.03
C VAL A 33 -7.01 -0.59 -21.12
N LYS A 34 -6.07 0.34 -21.29
CA LYS A 34 -4.66 0.02 -21.55
C LYS A 34 -3.82 -0.12 -20.29
N HIS A 35 -4.31 0.40 -19.17
CA HIS A 35 -3.57 0.44 -17.92
C HIS A 35 -4.52 0.21 -16.75
N VAL A 36 -4.29 -0.85 -16.02
CA VAL A 36 -5.07 -1.23 -14.82
C VAL A 36 -4.08 -1.44 -13.68
N PHE A 37 -4.17 -0.62 -12.65
CA PHE A 37 -3.31 -0.76 -11.48
C PHE A 37 -4.04 -1.41 -10.30
N ALA A 38 -3.28 -2.05 -9.43
CA ALA A 38 -3.76 -2.58 -8.15
C ALA A 38 -3.10 -1.86 -7.00
N ASN A 39 -3.87 -1.48 -5.99
CA ASN A 39 -3.32 -1.07 -4.71
C ASN A 39 -3.02 -2.30 -3.84
N VAL A 40 -1.77 -2.46 -3.41
CA VAL A 40 -1.36 -3.45 -2.40
C VAL A 40 -1.10 -2.71 -1.11
N GLY A 41 -2.14 -2.60 -0.30
CA GLY A 41 -2.12 -1.90 0.98
C GLY A 41 -1.39 -2.68 2.08
N THR A 42 -1.01 -1.97 3.13
CA THR A 42 -0.51 -2.56 4.39
C THR A 42 0.76 -3.43 4.26
N ILE A 43 1.64 -3.10 3.31
CA ILE A 43 2.87 -3.88 3.04
C ILE A 43 3.78 -3.97 4.28
N PHE A 44 3.92 -2.87 4.99
CA PHE A 44 4.84 -2.74 6.12
C PHE A 44 4.16 -2.90 7.48
N GLY A 45 2.84 -2.81 7.53
CA GLY A 45 2.05 -2.94 8.75
C GLY A 45 0.56 -2.87 8.46
N CYS A 46 -0.23 -3.59 9.24
CA CYS A 46 -1.67 -3.66 9.12
C CYS A 46 -2.34 -3.21 10.43
N PRO A 47 -3.29 -2.27 10.40
CA PRO A 47 -3.96 -1.78 11.61
C PRO A 47 -4.71 -2.88 12.37
N VAL A 48 -5.03 -3.96 11.68
CA VAL A 48 -5.79 -5.09 12.23
C VAL A 48 -4.89 -6.22 12.69
N GLN A 49 -3.84 -6.55 11.92
CA GLN A 49 -2.97 -7.70 12.16
C GLN A 49 -1.65 -7.32 12.84
N GLY A 50 -1.30 -6.04 12.84
CA GLY A 50 0.00 -5.55 13.30
C GLY A 50 1.07 -5.73 12.23
N GLU A 51 2.22 -6.26 12.61
CA GLU A 51 3.34 -6.49 11.71
C GLU A 51 2.96 -7.43 10.55
N VAL A 52 3.37 -7.07 9.34
CA VAL A 52 3.25 -7.88 8.14
C VAL A 52 4.64 -8.43 7.79
N LEU A 53 4.74 -9.75 7.65
CA LEU A 53 5.97 -10.39 7.20
C LEU A 53 6.24 -10.00 5.75
N ILE A 54 7.46 -9.60 5.47
CA ILE A 54 7.83 -9.08 4.15
C ILE A 54 7.63 -10.11 3.02
N GLU A 55 7.78 -11.39 3.32
CA GLU A 55 7.53 -12.49 2.39
C GLU A 55 6.08 -12.52 1.93
N ARG A 56 5.15 -12.12 2.80
CA ARG A 56 3.73 -11.99 2.43
C ARG A 56 3.52 -10.85 1.43
N ALA A 57 4.23 -9.75 1.60
CA ALA A 57 4.16 -8.65 0.64
C ALA A 57 4.66 -9.11 -0.75
N TYR A 58 5.77 -9.84 -0.82
CA TYR A 58 6.27 -10.40 -2.08
C TYR A 58 5.28 -11.39 -2.71
N GLU A 59 4.67 -12.29 -1.92
CA GLU A 59 3.63 -13.21 -2.42
C GLU A 59 2.45 -12.44 -3.04
N PHE A 60 2.04 -11.30 -2.44
CA PHE A 60 0.97 -10.47 -2.97
C PHE A 60 1.38 -9.77 -4.26
N VAL A 61 2.60 -9.24 -4.34
CA VAL A 61 3.14 -8.63 -5.57
C VAL A 61 3.12 -9.65 -6.72
N ASP A 62 3.66 -10.83 -6.48
CA ASP A 62 3.70 -11.92 -7.48
C ASP A 62 2.29 -12.28 -7.96
N ARG A 63 1.37 -12.43 -7.03
CA ARG A 63 -0.02 -12.75 -7.35
C ARG A 63 -0.68 -11.63 -8.14
N THR A 64 -0.47 -10.38 -7.77
CA THR A 64 -1.05 -9.22 -8.44
C THR A 64 -0.62 -9.15 -9.90
N PHE A 65 0.66 -9.30 -10.17
CA PHE A 65 1.14 -9.37 -11.55
C PHE A 65 0.65 -10.62 -12.29
N SER A 66 0.51 -11.76 -11.62
CA SER A 66 -0.04 -12.98 -12.24
C SER A 66 -1.51 -12.86 -12.64
N ILE A 67 -2.27 -11.99 -11.98
CA ILE A 67 -3.66 -11.66 -12.33
C ILE A 67 -3.73 -10.84 -13.62
N GLY A 68 -2.66 -10.10 -13.96
CA GLY A 68 -2.58 -9.30 -15.18
C GLY A 68 -2.71 -7.81 -14.97
N PHE A 69 -2.52 -7.31 -13.76
CA PHE A 69 -2.40 -5.86 -13.50
C PHE A 69 -1.11 -5.33 -14.13
N ASP A 70 -1.18 -4.13 -14.68
CA ASP A 70 -0.06 -3.45 -15.36
C ASP A 70 0.85 -2.72 -14.37
N GLU A 71 0.31 -2.29 -13.23
CA GLU A 71 1.04 -1.55 -12.19
C GLU A 71 0.57 -1.96 -10.80
N ILE A 72 1.47 -1.88 -9.84
CA ILE A 72 1.17 -1.99 -8.41
C ILE A 72 1.49 -0.66 -7.72
N GLU A 73 0.48 -0.10 -7.07
CA GLU A 73 0.64 0.91 -6.05
C GLU A 73 0.95 0.21 -4.71
N HIS A 74 2.21 0.28 -4.31
CA HIS A 74 2.69 -0.27 -3.06
C HIS A 74 2.37 0.69 -1.93
N SER A 75 1.65 0.25 -0.87
CA SER A 75 1.18 1.19 0.15
C SER A 75 1.69 0.86 1.55
N ASP A 76 2.24 1.87 2.22
CA ASP A 76 2.41 1.91 3.67
C ASP A 76 1.23 2.65 4.30
N THR A 77 0.15 1.92 4.50
CA THR A 77 -1.10 2.46 5.03
C THR A 77 -0.95 3.01 6.45
N GLU A 78 -0.10 2.40 7.26
CA GLU A 78 0.12 2.79 8.65
C GLU A 78 1.24 3.81 8.84
N GLY A 79 2.03 4.08 7.80
CA GLY A 79 3.19 4.98 7.88
C GLY A 79 4.29 4.49 8.83
N THR A 80 4.42 3.16 8.97
CA THR A 80 5.34 2.52 9.93
C THR A 80 6.65 2.06 9.32
N ALA A 81 6.77 2.13 8.00
CA ALA A 81 7.95 1.68 7.31
C ALA A 81 9.17 2.54 7.64
N THR A 82 10.25 1.88 8.05
CA THR A 82 11.54 2.55 8.20
C THR A 82 12.27 2.61 6.84
N PRO A 83 13.12 3.62 6.60
CA PRO A 83 13.78 3.80 5.30
C PRO A 83 14.60 2.59 4.84
N ASP A 84 15.25 1.88 5.76
CA ASP A 84 16.01 0.67 5.49
C ASP A 84 15.11 -0.47 4.98
N ARG A 85 13.94 -0.69 5.64
CA ARG A 85 12.95 -1.67 5.18
C ARG A 85 12.37 -1.32 3.81
N VAL A 86 12.12 -0.04 3.56
CA VAL A 86 11.63 0.42 2.26
C VAL A 86 12.66 0.18 1.16
N TYR A 87 13.92 0.53 1.41
CA TYR A 87 15.01 0.31 0.47
C TYR A 87 15.18 -1.17 0.14
N GLU A 88 15.23 -2.03 1.15
CA GLU A 88 15.34 -3.49 0.98
C GLU A 88 14.16 -4.05 0.20
N TYR A 89 12.94 -3.65 0.56
CA TYR A 89 11.72 -4.10 -0.11
C TYR A 89 11.74 -3.79 -1.61
N PHE A 90 11.95 -2.52 -1.96
CA PHE A 90 11.94 -2.11 -3.38
C PHE A 90 13.14 -2.62 -4.15
N SER A 91 14.31 -2.78 -3.52
CA SER A 91 15.47 -3.41 -4.17
C SER A 91 15.13 -4.84 -4.62
N ASN A 92 14.49 -5.63 -3.76
CA ASN A 92 14.09 -7.00 -4.09
C ASN A 92 12.94 -7.05 -5.10
N VAL A 93 11.96 -6.15 -5.00
CA VAL A 93 10.85 -6.07 -5.97
C VAL A 93 11.37 -5.71 -7.36
N LEU A 94 12.23 -4.70 -7.47
CA LEU A 94 12.78 -4.23 -8.75
C LEU A 94 13.84 -5.17 -9.33
N GLU A 95 14.48 -5.99 -8.52
CA GLU A 95 15.32 -7.08 -9.04
C GLU A 95 14.49 -8.09 -9.83
N LYS A 96 13.28 -8.40 -9.34
CA LYS A 96 12.37 -9.36 -9.97
C LYS A 96 11.52 -8.74 -11.09
N TYR A 97 11.07 -7.51 -10.90
CA TYR A 97 10.19 -6.74 -11.79
C TYR A 97 10.85 -5.40 -12.13
N PRO A 98 11.81 -5.35 -13.06
CA PRO A 98 12.70 -4.20 -13.26
C PRO A 98 12.05 -3.00 -13.99
N ASP A 99 10.86 -3.14 -14.56
CA ASP A 99 10.17 -2.02 -15.18
C ASP A 99 9.61 -1.07 -14.12
N ARG A 100 10.26 0.09 -13.98
CA ARG A 100 9.89 1.11 -13.00
C ARG A 100 8.48 1.67 -13.19
N ASN A 101 7.94 1.59 -14.41
CA ASN A 101 6.59 2.06 -14.70
C ASN A 101 5.51 1.13 -14.14
N MET A 102 5.89 -0.04 -13.66
CA MET A 102 4.98 -1.00 -13.02
C MET A 102 4.86 -0.78 -11.50
N HIS A 103 5.49 0.25 -10.95
CA HIS A 103 5.56 0.45 -9.51
C HIS A 103 5.33 1.91 -9.13
N SER A 104 4.39 2.15 -8.26
CA SER A 104 4.23 3.41 -7.54
C SER A 104 4.26 3.18 -6.02
N PHE A 105 4.60 4.22 -5.26
CA PHE A 105 4.68 4.12 -3.81
C PHE A 105 3.81 5.18 -3.13
N HIS A 106 2.95 4.71 -2.22
CA HIS A 106 1.96 5.48 -1.48
C HIS A 106 2.21 5.35 0.02
N VAL A 107 2.48 6.45 0.70
CA VAL A 107 2.79 6.44 2.14
C VAL A 107 1.94 7.45 2.88
N HIS A 108 1.29 6.99 3.95
CA HIS A 108 0.72 7.88 4.94
C HIS A 108 1.80 8.35 5.92
N ASP A 109 1.95 9.67 6.05
CA ASP A 109 3.01 10.29 6.87
C ASP A 109 2.63 10.38 8.36
N VAL A 110 2.12 9.27 8.91
CA VAL A 110 1.58 9.22 10.28
C VAL A 110 2.65 9.53 11.32
N TYR A 111 3.85 9.01 11.15
CA TYR A 111 4.98 9.19 12.08
C TYR A 111 6.01 10.20 11.59
N GLY A 112 5.73 10.93 10.52
CA GLY A 112 6.66 11.90 9.95
C GLY A 112 7.85 11.26 9.23
N MET A 113 7.77 9.99 8.85
CA MET A 113 8.82 9.26 8.12
C MET A 113 8.56 9.15 6.61
N GLY A 114 7.40 9.63 6.14
CA GLY A 114 7.00 9.46 4.75
C GLY A 114 8.01 9.99 3.74
N MET A 115 8.58 11.17 3.98
CA MET A 115 9.61 11.76 3.11
C MET A 115 10.87 10.88 3.05
N THR A 116 11.33 10.36 4.18
CA THR A 116 12.52 9.48 4.22
C THR A 116 12.24 8.12 3.60
N ALA A 117 11.02 7.63 3.70
CA ALA A 117 10.57 6.43 3.01
C ALA A 117 10.58 6.62 1.48
N TYR A 118 10.08 7.75 0.98
CA TYR A 118 10.14 8.09 -0.44
C TYR A 118 11.56 8.22 -0.95
N TYR A 119 12.42 8.89 -0.20
CA TYR A 119 13.84 8.98 -0.54
C TYR A 119 14.49 7.59 -0.66
N ALA A 120 14.22 6.70 0.29
CA ALA A 120 14.75 5.34 0.26
C ALA A 120 14.21 4.53 -0.93
N ALA A 121 12.91 4.66 -1.25
CA ALA A 121 12.33 4.02 -2.42
C ALA A 121 12.91 4.56 -3.74
N ALA A 122 13.13 5.88 -3.83
CA ALA A 122 13.78 6.50 -4.99
C ALA A 122 15.23 5.99 -5.16
N GLN A 123 15.99 5.85 -4.07
CA GLN A 123 17.32 5.24 -4.11
C GLN A 123 17.30 3.78 -4.57
N ALA A 124 16.27 3.01 -4.21
CA ALA A 124 16.08 1.66 -4.71
C ALA A 124 15.67 1.61 -6.19
N GLY A 125 15.16 2.73 -6.74
CA GLY A 125 14.83 2.87 -8.15
C GLY A 125 13.36 3.14 -8.48
N VAL A 126 12.47 3.28 -7.49
CA VAL A 126 11.10 3.72 -7.73
C VAL A 126 11.08 5.15 -8.29
N SER A 127 10.20 5.41 -9.24
CA SER A 127 10.10 6.70 -9.92
C SER A 127 8.72 7.36 -9.85
N THR A 128 7.73 6.67 -9.32
CA THR A 128 6.36 7.17 -9.20
C THR A 128 5.92 7.17 -7.73
N PHE A 129 5.41 8.31 -7.27
CA PHE A 129 5.06 8.53 -5.88
C PHE A 129 3.75 9.31 -5.76
N ASP A 130 2.92 8.92 -4.80
CA ASP A 130 1.68 9.62 -4.49
C ASP A 130 1.92 10.66 -3.39
N CYS A 131 1.57 11.88 -3.68
CA CYS A 131 1.67 13.00 -2.75
C CYS A 131 0.33 13.73 -2.64
N SER A 132 0.15 14.49 -1.58
CA SER A 132 -1.03 15.36 -1.47
C SER A 132 -0.65 16.81 -1.22
N MET A 133 -1.36 17.72 -1.86
CA MET A 133 -1.18 19.17 -1.64
C MET A 133 -1.55 19.52 -0.21
N GLY A 134 -0.61 20.14 0.51
CA GLY A 134 -0.79 20.47 1.93
C GLY A 134 -0.76 19.27 2.89
N GLY A 135 -0.30 18.10 2.44
CA GLY A 135 -0.26 16.89 3.28
C GLY A 135 -1.64 16.42 3.75
N ILE A 136 -2.71 16.80 3.02
CA ILE A 136 -4.07 16.42 3.37
C ILE A 136 -4.34 14.97 3.02
N GLY A 137 -5.28 14.37 3.73
CA GLY A 137 -5.68 12.99 3.52
C GLY A 137 -6.26 12.40 4.79
N GLY A 138 -6.71 11.17 4.72
CA GLY A 138 -7.36 10.51 5.83
C GLY A 138 -6.79 9.12 6.11
N GLN A 139 -6.96 8.67 7.32
CA GLN A 139 -6.62 7.32 7.73
C GLN A 139 -7.57 6.32 7.09
N VAL A 140 -7.02 5.18 6.70
CA VAL A 140 -7.77 4.12 6.02
C VAL A 140 -8.63 3.30 6.98
N ALA A 141 -8.19 3.12 8.22
CA ALA A 141 -8.95 2.37 9.22
C ALA A 141 -8.95 3.07 10.57
N ASN A 142 -10.13 3.18 11.17
CA ASN A 142 -10.30 3.52 12.58
C ASN A 142 -10.38 2.23 13.39
N ILE A 143 -9.63 2.17 14.48
CA ILE A 143 -9.74 1.07 15.43
C ILE A 143 -10.31 1.62 16.75
N VAL A 144 -11.48 1.14 17.13
CA VAL A 144 -12.11 1.43 18.41
C VAL A 144 -12.18 0.12 19.18
N ASP A 145 -11.61 0.11 20.39
CA ASP A 145 -11.54 -1.09 21.26
C ASP A 145 -10.95 -2.34 20.54
N GLY A 146 -9.97 -2.12 19.67
CA GLY A 146 -9.32 -3.20 18.92
C GLY A 146 -10.12 -3.74 17.73
N VAL A 147 -11.23 -3.08 17.36
CA VAL A 147 -12.08 -3.49 16.24
C VAL A 147 -12.08 -2.40 15.16
N PRO A 148 -11.83 -2.75 13.88
CA PRO A 148 -11.98 -1.81 12.79
C PRO A 148 -13.43 -1.33 12.67
N VAL A 149 -13.63 -0.02 12.64
CA VAL A 149 -14.94 0.59 12.43
C VAL A 149 -15.00 1.30 11.08
N LYS A 150 -16.17 1.30 10.46
CA LYS A 150 -16.39 1.98 9.19
C LYS A 150 -16.28 3.50 9.38
N GLY A 151 -15.56 4.10 8.45
CA GLY A 151 -15.42 5.55 8.37
C GLY A 151 -14.08 6.00 8.93
N ALA A 152 -13.26 6.54 8.05
CA ALA A 152 -12.14 7.37 8.44
C ALA A 152 -12.72 8.56 9.19
N GLY A 153 -12.74 8.50 10.46
CA GLY A 153 -13.40 9.52 11.17
C GLY A 153 -12.49 10.60 11.67
N ALA A 154 -13.12 11.61 12.17
CA ALA A 154 -12.55 12.64 12.99
C ALA A 154 -11.69 12.12 14.16
N TYR A 155 -11.76 10.84 14.46
CA TYR A 155 -11.02 10.21 15.55
C TYR A 155 -9.50 10.29 15.41
N TYR A 156 -8.98 10.19 14.16
CA TYR A 156 -7.56 10.33 13.91
C TYR A 156 -7.12 11.78 13.65
N TYR A 157 -8.06 12.64 13.25
CA TYR A 157 -7.76 14.05 12.97
C TYR A 157 -7.20 14.80 14.18
N ASP A 158 -7.60 14.43 15.36
CA ASP A 158 -7.19 15.12 16.59
C ASP A 158 -5.86 14.65 17.16
N ASN A 159 -5.31 13.52 16.67
CA ASN A 159 -4.18 12.87 17.35
C ASN A 159 -2.98 12.53 16.44
N CYS A 160 -3.11 12.48 15.12
CA CYS A 160 -2.04 12.03 14.22
C CYS A 160 -2.07 12.76 12.89
N ARG A 161 -0.91 12.84 12.24
CA ARG A 161 -0.83 13.11 10.82
C ARG A 161 -1.37 11.88 10.09
N THR A 162 -2.38 12.05 9.24
CA THR A 162 -3.04 10.94 8.55
C THR A 162 -2.99 11.09 7.03
N GLY A 163 -2.47 12.23 6.56
CA GLY A 163 -2.31 12.52 5.15
C GLY A 163 -1.07 11.87 4.54
N LEU A 164 -0.93 12.06 3.25
CA LEU A 164 0.25 11.65 2.51
C LEU A 164 1.40 12.65 2.71
N VAL A 165 2.55 12.31 2.17
CA VAL A 165 3.68 13.24 2.05
C VAL A 165 3.23 14.50 1.32
N GLU A 166 3.61 15.67 1.82
CA GLU A 166 3.27 16.96 1.24
C GLU A 166 3.99 17.15 -0.10
N THR A 167 3.24 17.56 -1.13
CA THR A 167 3.75 17.62 -2.51
C THR A 167 4.89 18.61 -2.69
N CYS A 168 4.80 19.82 -2.08
CA CYS A 168 5.84 20.82 -2.23
C CYS A 168 7.15 20.39 -1.55
N ASP A 169 7.06 19.72 -0.40
CA ASP A 169 8.22 19.16 0.28
C ASP A 169 8.87 18.07 -0.56
N PHE A 170 8.06 17.17 -1.13
CA PHE A 170 8.55 16.08 -1.99
C PHE A 170 9.24 16.61 -3.25
N VAL A 171 8.66 17.58 -3.94
CA VAL A 171 9.25 18.16 -5.17
C VAL A 171 10.54 18.92 -4.88
N THR A 172 10.73 19.37 -3.63
CA THR A 172 11.95 20.09 -3.21
C THR A 172 13.10 19.14 -2.84
N MET A 173 12.77 17.91 -2.46
CA MET A 173 13.76 16.85 -2.15
C MET A 173 14.54 16.43 -3.40
#